data_33f36d2c7229ee15cedf6325d406e905
#
_entry.id   33f36d2c7229ee15cedf6325d406e905
#
_cell.length_a   1.000
_cell.length_b   1.000
_cell.length_c   1.000
_cell.angle_alpha   90.00
_cell.angle_beta   90.00
_cell.angle_gamma   90.00
#
_symmetry.space_group_name_H-M   'P 1'
#
loop_
_entity.id
_entity.type
_entity.pdbx_description
1 polymer ?
#
loop_
_entity_poly.entity_id
_entity_poly.type
_entity_poly.pdbx_seq_one_letter_code
_entity_poly.pdbx_strand_id
1 'polypeptide(L)'
;MRRLFVDTFYWIALLYRRDPWHARVAAFSETITATDRVWTTDAVLLEVLAALSAAGARLRHEAVALVDGLLIDPQVHVVEVTRGLFLEGLSLYRARPDKEYSLTDCISMQVMRREGLTEILTNDHHFTQEGFHILFP
;
A
#
# COMPACT_ATOMS: atom_id res chain seq x y z
N MET A 1 -3.93 15.72 11.92
CA MET A 1 -2.98 14.63 11.58
C MET A 1 -3.77 13.40 11.12
N ARG A 2 -3.56 13.02 9.88
CA ARG A 2 -4.13 11.78 9.34
C ARG A 2 -3.13 10.63 9.52
N ARG A 3 -3.67 9.41 9.64
CA ARG A 3 -2.91 8.17 9.71
C ARG A 3 -3.42 7.27 8.58
N LEU A 4 -2.62 7.08 7.55
CA LEU A 4 -3.05 6.50 6.29
C LEU A 4 -2.20 5.26 5.97
N PHE A 5 -2.85 4.14 5.62
CA PHE A 5 -2.16 3.03 4.99
C PHE A 5 -2.18 3.22 3.48
N VAL A 6 -1.09 2.88 2.81
CA VAL A 6 -0.96 3.04 1.36
C VAL A 6 -0.70 1.69 0.72
N ASP A 7 -1.62 1.31 -0.17
CA ASP A 7 -1.58 0.06 -0.90
C ASP A 7 -0.82 0.21 -2.24
N THR A 8 -0.52 -0.91 -2.85
CA THR A 8 0.17 -1.03 -4.15
C THR A 8 -0.46 -0.16 -5.24
N PHE A 9 -1.79 -0.19 -5.32
CA PHE A 9 -2.58 0.62 -6.26
C PHE A 9 -2.11 2.09 -6.30
N TYR A 10 -1.96 2.69 -5.13
CA TYR A 10 -1.64 4.10 -5.01
C TYR A 10 -0.25 4.43 -5.56
N TRP A 11 0.75 3.63 -5.17
CA TRP A 11 2.11 3.85 -5.60
C TRP A 11 2.27 3.68 -7.12
N ILE A 12 1.61 2.66 -7.71
CA ILE A 12 1.63 2.44 -9.14
C ILE A 12 0.96 3.61 -9.87
N ALA A 13 -0.21 4.03 -9.43
CA ALA A 13 -0.93 5.15 -10.04
C ALA A 13 -0.15 6.47 -9.92
N LEU A 14 0.60 6.65 -8.84
CA LEU A 14 1.44 7.83 -8.65
C LEU A 14 2.58 7.88 -9.66
N LEU A 15 3.23 6.73 -9.93
CA LEU A 15 4.38 6.65 -10.83
C LEU A 15 3.99 6.54 -12.29
N TYR A 16 2.95 5.77 -12.61
CA TYR A 16 2.55 5.50 -13.97
C TYR A 16 1.54 6.55 -14.46
N ARG A 17 2.03 7.51 -15.25
CA ARG A 17 1.23 8.67 -15.69
C ARG A 17 0.05 8.29 -16.58
N ARG A 18 0.08 7.14 -17.23
CA ARG A 18 -1.02 6.63 -18.06
C ARG A 18 -2.08 5.86 -17.27
N ASP A 19 -1.85 5.63 -15.98
CA ASP A 19 -2.83 5.00 -15.12
C ASP A 19 -4.09 5.90 -15.05
N PRO A 20 -5.30 5.33 -15.22
CA PRO A 20 -6.54 6.11 -15.14
C PRO A 20 -6.72 6.88 -13.83
N TRP A 21 -6.09 6.42 -12.76
CA TRP A 21 -6.17 7.03 -11.43
C TRP A 21 -5.06 8.05 -11.15
N HIS A 22 -4.11 8.20 -12.07
CA HIS A 22 -2.92 9.03 -11.81
C HIS A 22 -3.27 10.44 -11.36
N ALA A 23 -4.16 11.14 -12.09
CA ALA A 23 -4.50 12.52 -11.77
C ALA A 23 -5.12 12.66 -10.37
N ARG A 24 -6.01 11.73 -9.98
CA ARG A 24 -6.65 11.74 -8.66
C ARG A 24 -5.65 11.42 -7.55
N VAL A 25 -4.77 10.47 -7.79
CA VAL A 25 -3.73 10.08 -6.82
C VAL A 25 -2.72 11.21 -6.66
N ALA A 26 -2.25 11.82 -7.75
CA ALA A 26 -1.33 12.95 -7.69
C ALA A 26 -1.95 14.13 -6.92
N ALA A 27 -3.21 14.45 -7.20
CA ALA A 27 -3.92 15.52 -6.48
C ALA A 27 -4.05 15.22 -4.99
N PHE A 28 -4.37 13.97 -4.63
CA PHE A 28 -4.44 13.56 -3.23
C PHE A 28 -3.08 13.70 -2.54
N SER A 29 -2.00 13.31 -3.21
CA SER A 29 -0.64 13.39 -2.66
C SER A 29 -0.27 14.81 -2.23
N GLU A 30 -0.75 15.82 -2.95
CA GLU A 30 -0.52 17.21 -2.60
C GLU A 30 -1.24 17.64 -1.31
N THR A 31 -2.23 16.89 -0.87
CA THR A 31 -2.95 17.18 0.38
C THR A 31 -2.27 16.60 1.61
N ILE A 32 -1.30 15.71 1.44
CA ILE A 32 -0.57 15.10 2.56
C ILE A 32 0.40 16.13 3.14
N THR A 33 0.25 16.41 4.44
CA THR A 33 1.05 17.41 5.14
C THR A 33 2.14 16.77 6.00
N ALA A 34 3.06 17.57 6.48
CA ALA A 34 4.17 17.10 7.33
C ALA A 34 3.71 16.47 8.66
N THR A 35 2.48 16.75 9.09
CA THR A 35 1.91 16.18 10.32
C THR A 35 1.24 14.84 10.11
N ASP A 36 0.92 14.49 8.86
CA ASP A 36 0.32 13.20 8.53
C ASP A 36 1.36 12.08 8.67
N ARG A 37 0.90 10.87 8.86
CA ARG A 37 1.76 9.67 8.94
C ARG A 37 1.23 8.61 7.98
N VAL A 38 2.15 7.97 7.31
CA VAL A 38 1.88 7.01 6.25
C VAL A 38 2.47 5.66 6.62
N TRP A 39 1.71 4.59 6.42
CA TRP A 39 2.17 3.21 6.60
C TRP A 39 2.10 2.46 5.28
N THR A 40 3.07 1.63 5.05
CA THR A 40 3.09 0.62 3.99
C THR A 40 3.90 -0.57 4.48
N THR A 41 4.08 -1.60 3.66
CA THR A 41 4.86 -2.78 4.05
C THR A 41 5.86 -3.17 2.97
N ASP A 42 6.83 -4.00 3.34
CA ASP A 42 7.75 -4.63 2.37
C ASP A 42 6.98 -5.39 1.29
N ALA A 43 5.87 -6.05 1.65
CA ALA A 43 5.08 -6.82 0.68
C ALA A 43 4.43 -5.91 -0.37
N VAL A 44 3.93 -4.74 0.03
CA VAL A 44 3.41 -3.73 -0.91
C VAL A 44 4.53 -3.25 -1.83
N LEU A 45 5.70 -2.95 -1.29
CA LEU A 45 6.83 -2.49 -2.11
C LEU A 45 7.32 -3.56 -3.09
N LEU A 46 7.30 -4.84 -2.69
CA LEU A 46 7.58 -5.95 -3.59
C LEU A 46 6.58 -6.00 -4.75
N GLU A 47 5.31 -5.79 -4.48
CA GLU A 47 4.28 -5.76 -5.54
C GLU A 47 4.49 -4.59 -6.51
N VAL A 48 4.83 -3.41 -5.98
CA VAL A 48 5.11 -2.24 -6.82
C VAL A 48 6.28 -2.51 -7.76
N LEU A 49 7.39 -3.01 -7.21
CA LEU A 49 8.59 -3.33 -8.00
C LEU A 49 8.32 -4.44 -9.02
N ALA A 50 7.52 -5.45 -8.65
CA ALA A 50 7.13 -6.53 -9.56
C ALA A 50 6.26 -6.00 -10.71
N ALA A 51 5.26 -5.18 -10.41
CA ALA A 51 4.35 -4.63 -11.41
C ALA A 51 5.07 -3.75 -12.43
N LEU A 52 6.09 -3.01 -12.01
CA LEU A 52 6.82 -2.08 -12.87
C LEU A 52 8.14 -2.65 -13.42
N SER A 53 8.44 -3.91 -13.13
CA SER A 53 9.72 -4.54 -13.52
C SER A 53 9.92 -4.61 -15.02
N ALA A 54 8.85 -4.77 -15.79
CA ALA A 54 8.87 -4.86 -17.25
C ALA A 54 8.25 -3.63 -17.95
N ALA A 55 8.04 -2.54 -17.22
CA ALA A 55 7.38 -1.33 -17.74
C ALA A 55 8.35 -0.37 -18.43
N GLY A 56 9.59 -0.77 -18.68
CA GLY A 56 10.62 0.03 -19.28
C GLY A 56 11.62 0.56 -18.24
N ALA A 57 12.82 0.92 -18.72
CA ALA A 57 13.92 1.31 -17.85
C ALA A 57 13.60 2.53 -16.98
N ARG A 58 12.85 3.49 -17.53
CA ARG A 58 12.49 4.72 -16.78
C ARG A 58 11.59 4.42 -15.59
N LEU A 59 10.49 3.67 -15.79
CA LEU A 59 9.57 3.35 -14.72
C LEU A 59 10.20 2.43 -13.68
N ARG A 60 11.03 1.48 -14.14
CA ARG A 60 11.79 0.63 -13.22
C ARG A 60 12.71 1.48 -12.33
N HIS A 61 13.39 2.45 -12.90
CA HIS A 61 14.27 3.38 -12.17
C HIS A 61 13.46 4.25 -11.19
N GLU A 62 12.32 4.79 -11.63
CA GLU A 62 11.45 5.62 -10.79
C GLU A 62 10.88 4.80 -9.62
N ALA A 63 10.56 3.53 -9.83
CA ALA A 63 10.09 2.63 -8.76
C ALA A 63 11.18 2.41 -7.70
N VAL A 64 12.44 2.22 -8.11
CA VAL A 64 13.55 2.12 -7.16
C VAL A 64 13.72 3.41 -6.38
N ALA A 65 13.66 4.57 -7.04
CA ALA A 65 13.78 5.87 -6.39
C ALA A 65 12.64 6.10 -5.37
N LEU A 66 11.42 5.67 -5.69
CA LEU A 66 10.31 5.73 -4.75
C LEU A 66 10.60 4.88 -3.51
N VAL A 67 11.00 3.64 -3.68
CA VAL A 67 11.28 2.72 -2.57
C VAL A 67 12.41 3.29 -1.69
N ASP A 68 13.49 3.74 -2.29
CA ASP A 68 14.61 4.34 -1.55
C ASP A 68 14.15 5.55 -0.74
N GLY A 69 13.32 6.40 -1.33
CA GLY A 69 12.77 7.58 -0.66
C GLY A 69 11.86 7.21 0.51
N LEU A 70 10.99 6.22 0.33
CA LEU A 70 10.08 5.77 1.40
C LEU A 70 10.84 5.18 2.59
N LEU A 71 11.92 4.45 2.33
CA LEU A 71 12.70 3.80 3.37
C LEU A 71 13.42 4.78 4.31
N ILE A 72 13.69 6.01 3.84
CA ILE A 72 14.39 7.03 4.65
C ILE A 72 13.48 8.17 5.10
N ASP A 73 12.24 8.23 4.61
CA ASP A 73 11.31 9.31 4.96
C ASP A 73 10.80 9.12 6.39
N PRO A 74 11.06 10.08 7.31
CA PRO A 74 10.63 9.95 8.70
C PRO A 74 9.10 9.99 8.87
N GLN A 75 8.36 10.41 7.86
CA GLN A 75 6.90 10.46 7.84
C GLN A 75 6.29 9.10 7.48
N VAL A 76 7.09 8.19 6.93
CA VAL A 76 6.64 6.91 6.39
C VAL A 76 7.13 5.76 7.28
N HIS A 77 6.20 4.90 7.68
CA HIS A 77 6.49 3.65 8.37
C HIS A 77 6.43 2.51 7.35
N VAL A 78 7.58 2.07 6.88
CA VAL A 78 7.69 0.87 6.05
C VAL A 78 7.82 -0.33 6.98
N VAL A 79 6.73 -1.07 7.16
CA VAL A 79 6.68 -2.18 8.09
C VAL A 79 7.40 -3.39 7.50
N GLU A 80 8.41 -3.90 8.22
CA GLU A 80 9.11 -5.11 7.84
C GLU A 80 8.16 -6.32 7.92
N VAL A 81 8.14 -7.12 6.86
CA VAL A 81 7.41 -8.39 6.89
C VAL A 81 8.30 -9.43 7.54
N THR A 82 8.17 -9.51 8.86
CA THR A 82 8.82 -10.56 9.65
C THR A 82 8.14 -11.91 9.41
N ARG A 83 8.78 -13.01 9.85
CA ARG A 83 8.14 -14.32 9.81
C ARG A 83 6.81 -14.31 10.58
N GLY A 84 6.76 -13.64 11.73
CA GLY A 84 5.54 -13.50 12.52
C GLY A 84 4.42 -12.79 11.76
N LEU A 85 4.71 -11.67 11.13
CA LEU A 85 3.72 -10.92 10.33
C LEU A 85 3.26 -11.72 9.11
N PHE A 86 4.17 -12.42 8.45
CA PHE A 86 3.83 -13.34 7.35
C PHE A 86 2.81 -14.38 7.82
N LEU A 87 3.04 -15.00 8.96
CA LEU A 87 2.17 -16.03 9.52
C LEU A 87 0.81 -15.46 9.95
N GLU A 88 0.77 -14.23 10.46
CA GLU A 88 -0.48 -13.54 10.77
C GLU A 88 -1.30 -13.29 9.50
N GLY A 89 -0.65 -12.84 8.42
CA GLY A 89 -1.29 -12.68 7.11
C GLY A 89 -1.81 -13.99 6.57
N LEU A 90 -1.00 -15.06 6.67
CA LEU A 90 -1.41 -16.40 6.23
C LEU A 90 -2.60 -16.94 7.02
N SER A 91 -2.67 -16.64 8.32
CA SER A 91 -3.81 -17.00 9.17
C SER A 91 -5.10 -16.35 8.67
N LEU A 92 -5.08 -15.07 8.34
CA LEU A 92 -6.24 -14.38 7.77
C LEU A 92 -6.59 -14.93 6.38
N TYR A 93 -5.61 -15.15 5.55
CA TYR A 93 -5.79 -15.76 4.22
C TYR A 93 -6.53 -17.10 4.33
N ARG A 94 -6.11 -17.94 5.26
CA ARG A 94 -6.75 -19.24 5.53
C ARG A 94 -8.17 -19.08 6.07
N ALA A 95 -8.42 -18.05 6.88
CA ALA A 95 -9.72 -17.83 7.52
C ALA A 95 -10.77 -17.22 6.56
N ARG A 96 -10.35 -16.78 5.37
CA ARG A 96 -11.24 -16.16 4.37
C ARG A 96 -11.18 -16.88 3.02
N PRO A 97 -11.48 -18.20 2.97
CA PRO A 97 -11.35 -18.95 1.72
C PRO A 97 -12.35 -18.53 0.63
N ASP A 98 -13.42 -17.85 1.01
CA ASP A 98 -14.46 -17.32 0.13
C ASP A 98 -14.14 -15.92 -0.41
N LYS A 99 -13.09 -15.29 0.10
CA LYS A 99 -12.62 -13.97 -0.36
C LYS A 99 -11.44 -14.14 -1.31
N GLU A 100 -11.27 -13.20 -2.20
CA GLU A 100 -10.16 -13.22 -3.16
C GLU A 100 -8.99 -12.35 -2.71
N TYR A 101 -8.81 -12.22 -1.40
CA TYR A 101 -7.69 -11.46 -0.84
C TYR A 101 -6.36 -12.11 -1.23
N SER A 102 -5.40 -11.31 -1.70
CA SER A 102 -4.02 -11.78 -1.79
C SER A 102 -3.40 -11.88 -0.40
N LEU A 103 -2.26 -12.59 -0.31
CA LEU A 103 -1.52 -12.61 0.95
C LEU A 103 -1.01 -11.22 1.33
N THR A 104 -0.60 -10.42 0.35
CA THR A 104 -0.23 -9.02 0.58
C THR A 104 -1.39 -8.23 1.18
N ASP A 105 -2.61 -8.40 0.68
CA ASP A 105 -3.80 -7.77 1.26
C ASP A 105 -3.98 -8.18 2.72
N CYS A 106 -3.86 -9.47 3.00
CA CYS A 106 -4.00 -10.00 4.36
C CYS A 106 -2.93 -9.45 5.31
N ILE A 107 -1.69 -9.35 4.85
CA ILE A 107 -0.60 -8.73 5.62
C ILE A 107 -0.93 -7.26 5.90
N SER A 108 -1.38 -6.51 4.89
CA SER A 108 -1.78 -5.11 5.05
C SER A 108 -2.90 -4.96 6.07
N MET A 109 -3.92 -5.81 5.99
CA MET A 109 -5.05 -5.81 6.94
C MET A 109 -4.60 -6.06 8.37
N GLN A 110 -3.68 -7.01 8.58
CA GLN A 110 -3.16 -7.31 9.91
C GLN A 110 -2.33 -6.16 10.46
N VAL A 111 -1.51 -5.50 9.64
CA VAL A 111 -0.79 -4.29 10.04
C VAL A 111 -1.76 -3.19 10.42
N MET A 112 -2.79 -2.95 9.61
CA MET A 112 -3.77 -1.91 9.88
C MET A 112 -4.47 -2.14 11.22
N ARG A 113 -4.86 -3.39 11.51
CA ARG A 113 -5.47 -3.75 12.80
C ARG A 113 -4.53 -3.53 13.97
N ARG A 114 -3.30 -3.97 13.83
CA ARG A 114 -2.28 -3.83 14.87
C ARG A 114 -2.00 -2.36 15.20
N GLU A 115 -1.92 -1.52 14.16
CA GLU A 115 -1.61 -0.10 14.33
C GLU A 115 -2.85 0.77 14.57
N GLY A 116 -4.05 0.19 14.55
CA GLY A 116 -5.29 0.94 14.71
C GLY A 116 -5.59 1.88 13.55
N LEU A 117 -5.18 1.50 12.33
CA LEU A 117 -5.44 2.27 11.11
C LEU A 117 -6.80 1.88 10.53
N THR A 118 -7.56 2.87 10.09
CA THR A 118 -8.90 2.67 9.53
C THR A 118 -9.03 3.10 8.08
N GLU A 119 -8.15 4.00 7.62
CA GLU A 119 -8.19 4.55 6.26
C GLU A 119 -7.06 4.02 5.41
N ILE A 120 -7.38 3.66 4.17
CA ILE A 120 -6.42 3.11 3.23
C ILE A 120 -6.55 3.76 1.85
N LEU A 121 -5.41 4.12 1.26
CA LEU A 121 -5.31 4.65 -0.10
C LEU A 121 -5.27 3.48 -1.08
N THR A 122 -6.46 3.02 -1.44
CA THR A 122 -6.68 1.94 -2.41
C THR A 122 -8.04 2.11 -3.08
N ASN A 123 -8.22 1.46 -4.23
CA ASN A 123 -9.53 1.28 -4.87
C ASN A 123 -10.09 -0.13 -4.68
N ASP A 124 -9.40 -0.97 -3.92
CA ASP A 124 -9.76 -2.36 -3.73
C ASP A 124 -10.84 -2.52 -2.66
N HIS A 125 -12.04 -2.87 -3.11
CA HIS A 125 -13.20 -3.06 -2.24
C HIS A 125 -13.06 -4.23 -1.25
N HIS A 126 -12.09 -5.12 -1.42
CA HIS A 126 -11.80 -6.17 -0.44
C HIS A 126 -11.55 -5.58 0.96
N PHE A 127 -10.93 -4.42 1.04
CA PHE A 127 -10.66 -3.77 2.32
C PHE A 127 -11.93 -3.32 3.04
N THR A 128 -12.97 -2.93 2.30
CA THR A 128 -14.26 -2.58 2.91
C THR A 128 -14.94 -3.79 3.54
N GLN A 129 -14.71 -4.97 3.00
CA GLN A 129 -15.26 -6.23 3.54
C GLN A 129 -14.69 -6.57 4.92
N GLU A 130 -13.50 -6.05 5.24
CA GLU A 130 -12.86 -6.23 6.56
C GLU A 130 -13.02 -5.00 7.45
N GLY A 131 -13.86 -4.04 7.07
CA GLY A 131 -14.22 -2.89 7.90
C GLY A 131 -13.34 -1.67 7.74
N PHE A 132 -12.44 -1.65 6.75
CA PHE A 132 -11.59 -0.50 6.48
C PHE A 132 -12.27 0.48 5.51
N HIS A 133 -11.88 1.75 5.58
CA HIS A 133 -12.40 2.80 4.73
C HIS A 133 -11.43 3.06 3.58
N ILE A 134 -11.84 2.72 2.35
CA ILE A 134 -11.03 3.00 1.15
C ILE A 134 -11.27 4.44 0.69
N LEU A 135 -10.20 5.15 0.30
CA LEU A 135 -10.28 6.56 -0.07
C LEU A 135 -10.42 6.79 -1.58
N PHE A 136 -10.37 5.73 -2.38
CA PHE A 136 -10.57 5.77 -3.84
C PHE A 136 -11.65 4.78 -4.27
N PRO A 137 -12.90 4.96 -3.81
CA PRO A 137 -13.99 4.04 -4.13
C PRO A 137 -14.41 4.06 -5.60
#